data_fbc8950723c451d22587fdeeaaec37df
#
_entry.id   fbc8950723c451d22587fdeeaaec37df
#
_cell.length_a   1.000
_cell.length_b   1.000
_cell.length_c   1.000
_cell.angle_alpha   90.00
_cell.angle_beta   90.00
_cell.angle_gamma   90.00
#
_symmetry.space_group_name_H-M   'P 1'
#
loop_
_entity.id
_entity.type
_entity.pdbx_description
1 polymer ?
#
loop_
_entity_poly.entity_id
_entity_poly.type
_entity_poly.pdbx_seq_one_letter_code
_entity_poly.pdbx_strand_id
1 'polypeptide(L)'
;LFAQRHGGRFLLRIDDTDRERSTPEADQAIRGDLAWLGLAPHDSVRQSDRFALYEREFERLRAAGRVYACYETPEELDLRRKILLGRGLP
;
A
#
# COMPACT_ATOMS: atom_id res chain seq x y z
N LEU A 1 4.71 -19.64 6.55
CA LEU A 1 5.12 -20.65 7.53
C LEU A 1 4.03 -20.89 8.57
N PHE A 2 3.58 -19.83 9.30
CA PHE A 2 2.51 -19.96 10.31
C PHE A 2 1.23 -20.56 9.71
N ALA A 3 0.75 -19.99 8.60
CA ALA A 3 -0.45 -20.50 7.92
C ALA A 3 -0.34 -21.99 7.53
N GLN A 4 0.81 -22.41 6.99
CA GLN A 4 1.04 -23.81 6.63
C GLN A 4 0.97 -24.74 7.85
N ARG A 5 1.55 -24.35 8.98
CA ARG A 5 1.56 -25.16 10.21
C ARG A 5 0.18 -25.31 10.85
N HIS A 6 -0.71 -24.35 10.62
CA HIS A 6 -2.03 -24.31 11.25
C HIS A 6 -3.19 -24.54 10.27
N GLY A 7 -2.91 -25.01 9.05
CA GLY A 7 -3.94 -25.26 8.04
C GLY A 7 -4.66 -24.01 7.56
N GLY A 8 -4.03 -22.83 7.73
CA GLY A 8 -4.54 -21.55 7.29
C GLY A 8 -4.23 -21.23 5.83
N ARG A 9 -4.72 -20.08 5.36
CA ARG A 9 -4.43 -19.57 4.02
C ARG A 9 -3.40 -18.45 4.08
N PHE A 10 -2.51 -18.42 3.07
CA PHE A 10 -1.52 -17.37 2.87
C PHE A 10 -1.93 -16.53 1.67
N LEU A 11 -2.25 -15.27 1.90
CA LEU A 11 -2.53 -14.26 0.88
C LEU A 11 -1.30 -13.36 0.70
N LEU A 12 -0.81 -13.24 -0.53
CA LEU A 12 0.23 -12.28 -0.90
C LEU A 12 -0.43 -11.01 -1.42
N ARG A 13 -0.15 -9.87 -0.80
CA ARG A 13 -0.54 -8.55 -1.29
C ARG A 13 0.69 -7.78 -1.73
N ILE A 14 0.72 -7.38 -3.00
CA ILE A 14 1.76 -6.52 -3.57
C ILE A 14 1.27 -5.07 -3.50
N ASP A 15 1.94 -4.25 -2.73
CA ASP A 15 1.60 -2.85 -2.51
C ASP A 15 2.38 -1.96 -3.48
N ASP A 16 1.98 -1.97 -4.74
CA ASP A 16 2.63 -1.35 -5.89
C ASP A 16 2.00 -0.01 -6.32
N THR A 17 1.50 0.75 -5.36
CA THR A 17 0.91 2.08 -5.62
C THR A 17 1.97 3.16 -5.89
N ASP A 18 3.19 2.98 -5.40
CA ASP A 18 4.35 3.82 -5.70
C ASP A 18 5.05 3.31 -6.96
N ARG A 19 4.75 3.93 -8.09
CA ARG A 19 5.24 3.50 -9.41
C ARG A 19 6.75 3.69 -9.61
N GLU A 20 7.38 4.58 -8.85
CA GLU A 20 8.83 4.82 -8.96
C GLU A 20 9.63 3.70 -8.30
N ARG A 21 9.11 3.13 -7.21
CA ARG A 21 9.77 2.08 -6.43
C ARG A 21 9.27 0.67 -6.71
N SER A 22 8.13 0.54 -7.37
CA SER A 22 7.48 -0.76 -7.61
C SER A 22 7.65 -1.18 -9.06
N THR A 23 8.52 -2.16 -9.30
CA THR A 23 8.80 -2.68 -10.64
C THR A 23 8.27 -4.12 -10.80
N PRO A 24 7.95 -4.55 -12.03
CA PRO A 24 7.58 -5.95 -12.31
C PRO A 24 8.65 -6.95 -11.87
N GLU A 25 9.93 -6.57 -11.99
CA GLU A 25 11.07 -7.41 -11.58
C GLU A 25 11.08 -7.63 -10.06
N ALA A 26 10.76 -6.58 -9.28
CA ALA A 26 10.65 -6.69 -7.82
C ALA A 26 9.50 -7.63 -7.42
N ASP A 27 8.34 -7.57 -8.08
CA ASP A 27 7.23 -8.51 -7.86
C ASP A 27 7.66 -9.96 -8.17
N GLN A 28 8.33 -10.18 -9.30
CA GLN A 28 8.84 -11.51 -9.66
C GLN A 28 9.87 -12.02 -8.66
N ALA A 29 10.77 -11.16 -8.17
CA ALA A 29 11.77 -11.53 -7.17
C ALA A 29 11.10 -11.99 -5.86
N ILE A 30 10.11 -11.25 -5.36
CA ILE A 30 9.35 -11.64 -4.16
C ILE A 30 8.71 -13.03 -4.34
N ARG A 31 8.11 -13.30 -5.49
CA ARG A 31 7.48 -14.59 -5.79
C ARG A 31 8.51 -15.70 -5.88
N GLY A 32 9.66 -15.43 -6.49
CA GLY A 32 10.80 -16.36 -6.57
C GLY A 32 11.34 -16.71 -5.20
N ASP A 33 11.54 -15.74 -4.34
CA ASP A 33 12.03 -15.93 -2.97
C ASP A 33 11.04 -16.73 -2.12
N LEU A 34 9.76 -16.47 -2.24
CA LEU A 34 8.72 -17.24 -1.56
C LEU A 34 8.68 -18.70 -2.06
N ALA A 35 8.81 -18.90 -3.36
CA ALA A 35 8.87 -20.25 -3.95
C ALA A 35 10.11 -21.01 -3.48
N TRP A 36 11.27 -20.34 -3.44
CA TRP A 36 12.51 -20.91 -2.93
C TRP A 36 12.39 -21.34 -1.47
N LEU A 37 11.66 -20.56 -0.64
CA LEU A 37 11.37 -20.91 0.75
C LEU A 37 10.28 -22.01 0.90
N GLY A 38 9.67 -22.48 -0.18
CA GLY A 38 8.53 -23.39 -0.12
C GLY A 38 7.25 -22.77 0.42
N LEU A 39 7.11 -21.45 0.34
CA LEU A 39 5.99 -20.67 0.86
C LEU A 39 5.09 -20.14 -0.27
N ALA A 40 4.52 -21.02 -1.09
CA ALA A 40 3.62 -20.62 -2.16
C ALA A 40 2.35 -19.96 -1.58
N PRO A 41 1.97 -18.74 -2.03
CA PRO A 41 0.73 -18.14 -1.62
C PRO A 41 -0.47 -18.89 -2.20
N HIS A 42 -1.55 -19.00 -1.43
CA HIS A 42 -2.82 -19.59 -1.89
C HIS A 42 -3.58 -18.62 -2.80
N ASP A 43 -3.32 -17.31 -2.61
CA ASP A 43 -3.97 -16.27 -3.36
C ASP A 43 -3.04 -15.05 -3.46
N SER A 44 -3.21 -14.22 -4.46
CA SER A 44 -2.38 -13.05 -4.68
C SER A 44 -3.20 -11.89 -5.23
N VAL A 45 -2.99 -10.71 -4.67
CA VAL A 45 -3.60 -9.46 -5.14
C VAL A 45 -2.53 -8.39 -5.32
N ARG A 46 -2.76 -7.51 -6.30
CA ARG A 46 -1.92 -6.35 -6.55
C ARG A 46 -2.77 -5.09 -6.32
N GLN A 47 -2.24 -4.11 -5.60
CA GLN A 47 -2.99 -2.89 -5.28
C GLN A 47 -3.30 -2.07 -6.54
N SER A 48 -2.38 -2.01 -7.51
CA SER A 48 -2.59 -1.29 -8.77
C SER A 48 -3.75 -1.83 -9.61
N ASP A 49 -4.08 -3.11 -9.49
CA ASP A 49 -5.21 -3.71 -10.21
C ASP A 49 -6.58 -3.33 -9.60
N ARG A 50 -6.57 -2.61 -8.47
CA ARG A 50 -7.77 -2.27 -7.68
C ARG A 50 -8.10 -0.77 -7.69
N PHE A 51 -7.45 0.04 -8.50
CA PHE A 51 -7.69 1.48 -8.52
C PHE A 51 -9.13 1.86 -8.79
N ALA A 52 -9.82 1.18 -9.71
CA ALA A 52 -11.24 1.44 -9.96
C ALA A 52 -12.12 1.20 -8.72
N LEU A 53 -11.77 0.21 -7.88
CA LEU A 53 -12.43 -0.01 -6.61
C LEU A 53 -12.16 1.15 -5.63
N TYR A 54 -10.92 1.62 -5.55
CA TYR A 54 -10.53 2.72 -4.67
C TYR A 54 -11.18 4.04 -5.09
N GLU A 55 -11.26 4.32 -6.39
CA GLU A 55 -11.97 5.49 -6.92
C GLU A 55 -13.44 5.49 -6.55
N ARG A 56 -14.11 4.35 -6.68
CA ARG A 56 -15.52 4.20 -6.28
C ARG A 56 -15.71 4.46 -4.78
N GLU A 57 -14.86 3.91 -3.94
CA GLU A 57 -14.94 4.12 -2.49
C GLU A 57 -14.56 5.56 -2.10
N PHE A 58 -13.62 6.18 -2.82
CA PHE A 58 -13.28 7.59 -2.66
C PHE A 58 -14.49 8.48 -2.96
N GLU A 59 -15.19 8.27 -4.08
CA GLU A 59 -16.39 9.05 -4.42
C GLU A 59 -17.52 8.85 -3.39
N ARG A 60 -17.66 7.65 -2.85
CA ARG A 60 -18.61 7.38 -1.76
C ARG A 60 -18.27 8.19 -0.50
N LEU A 61 -17.00 8.25 -0.11
CA LEU A 61 -16.55 9.04 1.03
C LEU A 61 -16.68 10.55 0.77
N ARG A 62 -16.40 11.00 -0.45
CA ARG A 62 -16.56 12.39 -0.88
C ARG A 62 -18.01 12.81 -0.79
N ALA A 63 -18.94 12.03 -1.31
CA ALA A 63 -20.38 12.30 -1.22
C ALA A 63 -20.89 12.33 0.22
N ALA A 64 -20.27 11.54 1.11
CA ALA A 64 -20.58 11.55 2.54
C ALA A 64 -19.90 12.68 3.33
N GLY A 65 -19.18 13.61 2.68
CA GLY A 65 -18.46 14.72 3.32
C GLY A 65 -17.29 14.28 4.21
N ARG A 66 -16.74 13.09 3.98
CA ARG A 66 -15.64 12.53 4.76
C ARG A 66 -14.25 12.85 4.20
N VAL A 67 -14.19 13.47 3.01
CA VAL A 67 -12.95 13.82 2.30
C VAL A 67 -13.02 15.29 1.91
N TYR A 68 -11.92 15.99 2.04
CA TYR A 68 -11.74 17.37 1.60
C TYR A 68 -10.49 17.50 0.74
N ALA A 69 -10.44 18.53 -0.10
CA ALA A 69 -9.29 18.82 -0.93
C ALA A 69 -8.17 19.45 -0.09
N CYS A 70 -6.94 18.96 -0.31
CA CYS A 70 -5.71 19.51 0.25
C CYS A 70 -4.89 20.07 -0.92
N TYR A 71 -4.52 21.34 -0.83
CA TYR A 71 -3.84 22.07 -1.91
C TYR A 71 -2.38 22.38 -1.60
N GLU A 72 -1.91 22.02 -0.41
CA GLU A 72 -0.51 22.19 -0.03
C GLU A 72 0.39 21.27 -0.86
N THR A 73 1.53 21.82 -1.28
CA THR A 73 2.56 21.03 -1.97
C THR A 73 3.28 20.09 -0.99
N PRO A 74 3.97 19.05 -1.49
CA PRO A 74 4.81 18.19 -0.63
C PRO A 74 5.86 18.98 0.15
N GLU A 75 6.45 20.01 -0.45
CA GLU A 75 7.47 20.86 0.17
C GLU A 75 6.88 21.69 1.32
N GLU A 76 5.68 22.26 1.15
CA GLU A 76 4.97 22.99 2.20
C GLU A 76 4.60 22.09 3.37
N LEU A 77 4.15 20.88 3.10
CA LEU A 77 3.83 19.90 4.13
C LEU A 77 5.09 19.45 4.90
N ASP A 78 6.22 19.24 4.21
CA ASP A 78 7.47 18.87 4.85
C ASP A 78 8.03 20.03 5.72
N LEU A 79 7.96 21.25 5.22
CA LEU A 79 8.35 22.43 6.00
C LEU A 79 7.49 22.57 7.26
N ARG A 80 6.17 22.42 7.13
CA ARG A 80 5.24 22.46 8.25
C ARG A 80 5.54 21.37 9.29
N ARG A 81 5.83 20.15 8.84
CA ARG A 81 6.24 19.04 9.70
C ARG A 81 7.52 19.38 10.48
N LYS A 82 8.54 19.89 9.81
CA LYS A 82 9.80 20.30 10.45
C LYS A 82 9.58 21.38 11.51
N ILE A 83 8.75 22.37 11.24
CA ILE A 83 8.41 23.42 12.20
C ILE A 83 7.69 22.84 13.44
N LEU A 84 6.72 21.95 13.24
CA LEU A 84 5.98 21.34 14.34
C LEU A 84 6.91 20.45 15.19
N LEU A 85 7.72 19.62 14.58
CA LEU A 85 8.71 18.80 15.27
C LEU A 85 9.73 19.65 16.06
N GLY A 86 10.20 20.74 15.48
CA GLY A 86 11.08 21.70 16.15
C GLY A 86 10.45 22.39 17.38
N ARG A 87 9.10 22.41 17.44
CA ARG A 87 8.32 22.92 18.59
C ARG A 87 7.90 21.83 19.57
N GLY A 88 8.33 20.57 19.37
CA GLY A 88 7.93 19.42 20.19
C GLY A 88 6.46 19.00 20.01
N LEU A 89 5.84 19.38 18.89
CA LEU A 89 4.46 19.00 18.53
C LEU A 89 4.50 17.82 17.55
N PRO A 90 3.56 16.86 17.67
CA PRO A 90 3.46 15.72 16.77
C PRO A 90 3.06 16.10 15.34
#